data_75c09d6ea97134f904ad831f0301b84e
#
_entry.id   75c09d6ea97134f904ad831f0301b84e
#
_cell.length_a   1.000
_cell.length_b   1.000
_cell.length_c   1.000
_cell.angle_alpha   90.00
_cell.angle_beta   90.00
_cell.angle_gamma   90.00
#
_symmetry.space_group_name_H-M   'P 1'
#
loop_
_entity.id
_entity.type
_entity.pdbx_description
1 polymer ?
#
loop_
_entity_poly.entity_id
_entity_poly.type
_entity_poly.pdbx_seq_one_letter_code
_entity_poly.pdbx_strand_id
1 'polypeptide(L)'
;MKRFLIVGCVALLALTGGCAQNKYRRESPEAYYESGQKALRDGKCYPAELLFRNMLMDFPGSHLTDDAQFGLGQAAQCREEYLVAIFEFERLLNEYPVSPHAPVARFQIGESYYQQARDIHHDQDETNKAIQEFTRFVEDYPRSDLVGDANARILDLKNRLALKDVEIAHNYLKWGYVTSAKLYAEAIVEKFPGTEAALEAQYVIARVKVKSKDLQGALNDLTLLAGQDLLPKLKKKVIELTVKVQKDLQKK
;
A
#
# COMPACT_ATOMS: atom_id res chain seq x y z
N MET A 1 19.10 -18.96 95.76
CA MET A 1 19.49 -20.14 95.02
C MET A 1 18.37 -20.49 94.07
N LYS A 2 18.51 -20.22 92.78
CA LYS A 2 17.83 -20.92 91.66
C LYS A 2 18.42 -20.32 90.38
N ARG A 3 19.25 -21.09 89.71
CA ARG A 3 19.85 -20.78 88.39
C ARG A 3 18.77 -20.96 87.32
N PHE A 4 18.48 -19.98 86.52
CA PHE A 4 17.71 -20.12 85.28
C PHE A 4 18.68 -20.14 84.12
N LEU A 5 18.72 -21.28 83.45
CA LEU A 5 19.36 -21.48 82.15
C LEU A 5 18.51 -20.79 81.09
N ILE A 6 19.09 -19.84 80.40
CA ILE A 6 18.50 -19.30 79.18
C ILE A 6 19.08 -20.11 78.02
N VAL A 7 18.23 -20.96 77.41
CA VAL A 7 18.53 -21.67 76.18
C VAL A 7 18.24 -20.70 75.04
N GLY A 8 19.28 -20.23 74.42
CA GLY A 8 19.19 -19.38 73.22
C GLY A 8 18.80 -20.23 72.00
N CYS A 9 17.59 -20.04 71.49
CA CYS A 9 17.19 -20.52 70.17
C CYS A 9 17.82 -19.59 69.11
N VAL A 10 18.93 -20.08 68.50
CA VAL A 10 19.45 -19.50 67.25
C VAL A 10 18.59 -19.99 66.13
N ALA A 11 17.60 -19.18 65.75
CA ALA A 11 16.83 -19.42 64.54
C ALA A 11 17.70 -19.17 63.32
N LEU A 12 18.06 -20.24 62.64
CA LEU A 12 18.75 -20.22 61.33
C LEU A 12 17.77 -19.71 60.30
N LEU A 13 17.78 -18.39 60.00
CA LEU A 13 17.14 -17.82 58.85
C LEU A 13 17.94 -18.24 57.61
N ALA A 14 17.54 -19.36 57.03
CA ALA A 14 17.94 -19.69 55.66
C ALA A 14 17.33 -18.70 54.71
N LEU A 15 18.10 -17.66 54.35
CA LEU A 15 17.76 -16.76 53.26
C LEU A 15 17.77 -17.55 51.97
N THR A 16 16.61 -17.97 51.55
CA THR A 16 16.34 -18.42 50.17
C THR A 16 16.45 -17.22 49.25
N GLY A 17 17.66 -16.77 49.05
CA GLY A 17 18.04 -15.81 48.02
C GLY A 17 18.17 -16.50 46.66
N GLY A 18 17.14 -17.14 46.22
CA GLY A 18 17.15 -17.73 44.90
C GLY A 18 15.85 -17.36 44.19
N CYS A 19 15.91 -16.35 43.34
CA CYS A 19 14.99 -16.17 42.19
C CYS A 19 15.00 -14.75 41.60
N ALA A 20 15.98 -13.90 41.93
CA ALA A 20 16.07 -12.57 41.29
C ALA A 20 17.13 -12.50 40.15
N GLN A 21 17.85 -13.57 39.87
CA GLN A 21 18.93 -13.57 38.89
C GLN A 21 18.50 -14.00 37.46
N ASN A 22 17.24 -14.35 37.21
CA ASN A 22 16.83 -14.85 35.89
C ASN A 22 16.15 -13.79 35.00
N LYS A 23 16.18 -12.50 35.39
CA LYS A 23 15.52 -11.42 34.64
C LYS A 23 16.40 -10.79 33.56
N TYR A 24 17.66 -11.19 33.46
CA TYR A 24 18.63 -10.69 32.45
C TYR A 24 19.42 -11.81 31.78
N ARG A 25 18.83 -12.98 31.66
CA ARG A 25 19.42 -13.99 30.77
C ARG A 25 19.17 -13.47 29.36
N ARG A 26 20.23 -13.00 28.67
CA ARG A 26 20.18 -12.69 27.24
C ARG A 26 19.69 -13.95 26.55
N GLU A 27 18.53 -13.87 25.93
CA GLU A 27 18.03 -14.94 25.09
C GLU A 27 18.97 -15.09 23.89
N SER A 28 18.95 -16.24 23.21
CA SER A 28 19.72 -16.35 21.96
C SER A 28 19.07 -15.52 20.86
N PRO A 29 19.80 -15.12 19.80
CA PRO A 29 19.19 -14.40 18.67
C PRO A 29 18.01 -15.16 18.05
N GLU A 30 18.08 -16.49 18.01
CA GLU A 30 16.98 -17.35 17.52
C GLU A 30 15.74 -17.24 18.43
N ALA A 31 15.94 -17.26 19.77
CA ALA A 31 14.84 -17.14 20.72
C ALA A 31 14.15 -15.78 20.65
N TYR A 32 14.92 -14.69 20.49
CA TYR A 32 14.36 -13.34 20.23
C TYR A 32 13.57 -13.33 18.95
N TYR A 33 14.14 -13.84 17.85
CA TYR A 33 13.52 -13.84 16.54
C TYR A 33 12.21 -14.66 16.53
N GLU A 34 12.24 -15.89 17.02
CA GLU A 34 11.06 -16.75 17.11
C GLU A 34 9.94 -16.15 17.95
N SER A 35 10.32 -15.54 19.11
CA SER A 35 9.38 -14.85 19.98
C SER A 35 8.77 -13.60 19.29
N GLY A 36 9.58 -12.84 18.55
CA GLY A 36 9.16 -11.69 17.76
C GLY A 36 8.19 -12.10 16.65
N GLN A 37 8.52 -13.13 15.89
CA GLN A 37 7.66 -13.69 14.85
C GLN A 37 6.33 -14.22 15.42
N LYS A 38 6.38 -14.90 16.58
CA LYS A 38 5.17 -15.34 17.27
C LYS A 38 4.31 -14.14 17.70
N ALA A 39 4.92 -13.09 18.24
CA ALA A 39 4.21 -11.88 18.65
C ALA A 39 3.52 -11.20 17.46
N LEU A 40 4.17 -11.14 16.28
CA LEU A 40 3.54 -10.65 15.05
C LEU A 40 2.32 -11.48 14.65
N ARG A 41 2.45 -12.80 14.63
CA ARG A 41 1.32 -13.70 14.31
C ARG A 41 0.15 -13.56 15.27
N ASP A 42 0.44 -13.27 16.54
CA ASP A 42 -0.56 -13.05 17.60
C ASP A 42 -1.15 -11.61 17.56
N GLY A 43 -0.74 -10.75 16.61
CA GLY A 43 -1.15 -9.35 16.53
C GLY A 43 -0.57 -8.46 17.66
N LYS A 44 0.45 -8.93 18.37
CA LYS A 44 1.13 -8.22 19.45
C LYS A 44 2.28 -7.37 18.86
N CYS A 45 1.93 -6.32 18.14
CA CYS A 45 2.87 -5.55 17.32
C CYS A 45 3.98 -4.89 18.14
N TYR A 46 3.65 -4.22 19.26
CA TYR A 46 4.65 -3.56 20.12
C TYR A 46 5.59 -4.55 20.82
N PRO A 47 5.14 -5.66 21.42
CA PRO A 47 6.02 -6.73 21.89
C PRO A 47 6.96 -7.27 20.81
N ALA A 48 6.48 -7.44 19.58
CA ALA A 48 7.30 -7.90 18.46
C ALA A 48 8.42 -6.90 18.14
N GLU A 49 8.10 -5.61 18.07
CA GLU A 49 9.10 -4.55 17.87
C GLU A 49 10.20 -4.59 18.93
N LEU A 50 9.83 -4.69 20.20
CA LEU A 50 10.80 -4.76 21.30
C LEU A 50 11.73 -5.97 21.18
N LEU A 51 11.19 -7.12 20.80
CA LEU A 51 11.97 -8.35 20.64
C LEU A 51 12.98 -8.23 19.50
N PHE A 52 12.59 -7.74 18.33
CA PHE A 52 13.51 -7.54 17.22
C PHE A 52 14.54 -6.45 17.51
N ARG A 53 14.14 -5.35 18.15
CA ARG A 53 15.06 -4.27 18.55
C ARG A 53 16.11 -4.75 19.56
N ASN A 54 15.69 -5.50 20.58
CA ASN A 54 16.60 -6.09 21.56
C ASN A 54 17.57 -7.09 20.90
N MET A 55 17.08 -7.90 19.96
CA MET A 55 17.91 -8.81 19.19
C MET A 55 19.02 -8.07 18.44
N LEU A 56 18.68 -7.01 17.72
CA LEU A 56 19.66 -6.21 16.97
C LEU A 56 20.68 -5.52 17.89
N MET A 57 20.24 -5.08 19.09
CA MET A 57 21.15 -4.46 20.07
C MET A 57 22.06 -5.47 20.75
N ASP A 58 21.55 -6.64 21.12
CA ASP A 58 22.30 -7.64 21.87
C ASP A 58 23.18 -8.52 20.97
N PHE A 59 22.81 -8.70 19.71
CA PHE A 59 23.46 -9.62 18.75
C PHE A 59 23.65 -8.98 17.37
N PRO A 60 24.38 -7.84 17.25
CA PRO A 60 24.52 -7.11 15.99
C PRO A 60 25.29 -7.88 14.90
N GLY A 61 25.99 -8.96 15.27
CA GLY A 61 26.72 -9.85 14.34
C GLY A 61 26.01 -11.18 14.06
N SER A 62 24.75 -11.33 14.46
CA SER A 62 23.98 -12.54 14.18
C SER A 62 23.67 -12.68 12.69
N HIS A 63 23.54 -13.91 12.22
CA HIS A 63 23.06 -14.23 10.88
C HIS A 63 21.56 -13.92 10.66
N LEU A 64 20.82 -13.56 11.72
CA LEU A 64 19.41 -13.19 11.71
C LEU A 64 19.19 -11.67 11.81
N THR A 65 20.23 -10.84 11.62
CA THR A 65 20.09 -9.38 11.74
C THR A 65 19.20 -8.79 10.67
N ASP A 66 19.29 -9.25 9.43
CA ASP A 66 18.41 -8.82 8.35
C ASP A 66 16.95 -9.33 8.54
N ASP A 67 16.77 -10.56 9.05
CA ASP A 67 15.46 -11.07 9.46
C ASP A 67 14.81 -10.20 10.54
N ALA A 68 15.60 -9.82 11.57
CA ALA A 68 15.09 -8.97 12.65
C ALA A 68 14.81 -7.53 12.16
N GLN A 69 15.66 -6.99 11.27
CA GLN A 69 15.44 -5.69 10.65
C GLN A 69 14.15 -5.67 9.80
N PHE A 70 13.91 -6.75 9.04
CA PHE A 70 12.66 -6.94 8.32
C PHE A 70 11.47 -7.02 9.28
N GLY A 71 11.62 -7.77 10.38
CA GLY A 71 10.62 -7.89 11.44
C GLY A 71 10.26 -6.56 12.11
N LEU A 72 11.21 -5.61 12.24
CA LEU A 72 10.92 -4.24 12.72
C LEU A 72 9.99 -3.50 11.77
N GLY A 73 10.25 -3.56 10.47
CA GLY A 73 9.36 -2.98 9.46
C GLY A 73 7.94 -3.57 9.53
N GLN A 74 7.85 -4.90 9.67
CA GLN A 74 6.55 -5.57 9.82
C GLN A 74 5.83 -5.18 11.12
N ALA A 75 6.55 -5.04 12.23
CA ALA A 75 5.98 -4.61 13.50
C ALA A 75 5.45 -3.18 13.45
N ALA A 76 6.15 -2.29 12.76
CA ALA A 76 5.70 -0.92 12.53
C ALA A 76 4.44 -0.88 11.62
N GLN A 77 4.39 -1.66 10.54
CA GLN A 77 3.18 -1.79 9.71
C GLN A 77 1.99 -2.35 10.52
N CYS A 78 2.23 -3.34 11.34
CA CYS A 78 1.22 -3.92 12.24
C CYS A 78 0.63 -2.87 13.20
N ARG A 79 1.39 -1.84 13.54
CA ARG A 79 0.95 -0.68 14.37
C ARG A 79 0.39 0.46 13.53
N GLU A 80 0.30 0.30 12.21
CA GLU A 80 -0.09 1.36 11.26
C GLU A 80 0.86 2.57 11.29
N GLU A 81 2.09 2.39 11.79
CA GLU A 81 3.14 3.42 11.81
C GLU A 81 3.92 3.36 10.49
N TYR A 82 3.25 3.69 9.38
CA TYR A 82 3.75 3.46 8.04
C TYR A 82 5.06 4.20 7.73
N LEU A 83 5.27 5.41 8.26
CA LEU A 83 6.54 6.14 8.08
C LEU A 83 7.70 5.45 8.79
N VAL A 84 7.45 4.86 9.96
CA VAL A 84 8.46 4.06 10.68
C VAL A 84 8.75 2.76 9.91
N ALA A 85 7.71 2.11 9.39
CA ALA A 85 7.86 0.91 8.59
C ALA A 85 8.71 1.16 7.33
N ILE A 86 8.45 2.26 6.61
CA ILE A 86 9.26 2.69 5.46
C ILE A 86 10.72 2.84 5.86
N PHE A 87 10.99 3.58 6.93
CA PHE A 87 12.36 3.78 7.44
C PHE A 87 13.06 2.46 7.76
N GLU A 88 12.39 1.52 8.45
CA GLU A 88 13.01 0.24 8.82
C GLU A 88 13.22 -0.67 7.59
N PHE A 89 12.33 -0.65 6.59
CA PHE A 89 12.54 -1.38 5.34
C PHE A 89 13.63 -0.73 4.47
N GLU A 90 13.70 0.60 4.36
CA GLU A 90 14.79 1.29 3.68
C GLU A 90 16.14 0.99 4.33
N ARG A 91 16.17 0.94 5.66
CA ARG A 91 17.36 0.53 6.40
C ARG A 91 17.80 -0.89 6.06
N LEU A 92 16.86 -1.84 5.96
CA LEU A 92 17.17 -3.20 5.49
C LEU A 92 17.80 -3.18 4.10
N LEU A 93 17.21 -2.45 3.15
CA LEU A 93 17.73 -2.37 1.78
C LEU A 93 19.12 -1.75 1.71
N ASN A 94 19.43 -0.80 2.59
CA ASN A 94 20.72 -0.11 2.63
C ASN A 94 21.81 -0.92 3.37
N GLU A 95 21.48 -1.52 4.52
CA GLU A 95 22.45 -2.24 5.36
C GLU A 95 22.60 -3.71 4.91
N TYR A 96 21.55 -4.31 4.32
CA TYR A 96 21.50 -5.72 3.91
C TYR A 96 21.00 -5.89 2.46
N PRO A 97 21.67 -5.32 1.46
CA PRO A 97 21.19 -5.29 0.07
C PRO A 97 21.07 -6.68 -0.58
N VAL A 98 21.77 -7.69 -0.04
CA VAL A 98 21.71 -9.09 -0.52
C VAL A 98 20.76 -9.97 0.32
N SER A 99 20.01 -9.38 1.24
CA SER A 99 19.03 -10.10 2.04
C SER A 99 17.95 -10.74 1.17
N PRO A 100 17.53 -11.98 1.47
CA PRO A 100 16.38 -12.60 0.79
C PRO A 100 15.08 -11.81 1.02
N HIS A 101 15.02 -10.93 2.03
CA HIS A 101 13.90 -10.06 2.30
C HIS A 101 13.88 -8.78 1.45
N ALA A 102 14.98 -8.44 0.74
CA ALA A 102 15.08 -7.19 0.00
C ALA A 102 13.93 -6.98 -1.01
N PRO A 103 13.50 -7.97 -1.82
CA PRO A 103 12.37 -7.80 -2.71
C PRO A 103 11.06 -7.48 -1.96
N VAL A 104 10.78 -8.22 -0.89
CA VAL A 104 9.56 -8.03 -0.10
C VAL A 104 9.60 -6.69 0.62
N ALA A 105 10.75 -6.28 1.18
CA ALA A 105 10.91 -4.98 1.84
C ALA A 105 10.64 -3.82 0.86
N ARG A 106 11.15 -3.87 -0.36
CA ARG A 106 10.86 -2.88 -1.41
C ARG A 106 9.35 -2.80 -1.71
N PHE A 107 8.70 -3.94 -1.86
CA PHE A 107 7.25 -3.99 -2.05
C PHE A 107 6.49 -3.40 -0.85
N GLN A 108 6.92 -3.70 0.38
CA GLN A 108 6.28 -3.20 1.61
C GLN A 108 6.46 -1.70 1.82
N ILE A 109 7.51 -1.08 1.29
CA ILE A 109 7.62 0.39 1.23
C ILE A 109 6.49 0.95 0.37
N GLY A 110 6.27 0.38 -0.82
CA GLY A 110 5.15 0.75 -1.69
C GLY A 110 3.79 0.60 -1.01
N GLU A 111 3.55 -0.54 -0.33
CA GLU A 111 2.32 -0.79 0.45
C GLU A 111 2.15 0.23 1.58
N SER A 112 3.22 0.61 2.28
CA SER A 112 3.15 1.60 3.35
C SER A 112 2.76 2.99 2.83
N TYR A 113 3.23 3.41 1.67
CA TYR A 113 2.75 4.63 1.01
C TYR A 113 1.32 4.48 0.48
N TYR A 114 0.96 3.30 -0.05
CA TYR A 114 -0.39 3.01 -0.52
C TYR A 114 -1.44 3.13 0.58
N GLN A 115 -1.14 2.64 1.79
CA GLN A 115 -2.03 2.77 2.95
C GLN A 115 -2.19 4.22 3.43
N GLN A 116 -1.21 5.08 3.17
CA GLN A 116 -1.26 6.51 3.48
C GLN A 116 -1.91 7.33 2.37
N ALA A 117 -2.06 6.78 1.16
CA ALA A 117 -2.65 7.46 0.02
C ALA A 117 -4.12 7.80 0.30
N ARG A 118 -4.43 9.09 0.34
CA ARG A 118 -5.77 9.62 0.62
C ARG A 118 -6.63 9.64 -0.64
N ASP A 119 -7.89 10.02 -0.46
CA ASP A 119 -8.81 10.20 -1.58
C ASP A 119 -8.39 11.36 -2.52
N ILE A 120 -9.06 11.45 -3.67
CA ILE A 120 -8.72 12.38 -4.76
C ILE A 120 -8.81 13.87 -4.40
N HIS A 121 -9.41 14.23 -3.27
CA HIS A 121 -9.60 15.62 -2.84
C HIS A 121 -8.48 16.11 -1.92
N HIS A 122 -7.58 15.22 -1.48
CA HIS A 122 -6.43 15.53 -0.64
C HIS A 122 -5.14 15.65 -1.46
N ASP A 123 -4.05 15.93 -0.77
CA ASP A 123 -2.71 15.88 -1.34
C ASP A 123 -2.39 14.47 -1.86
N GLN A 124 -1.74 14.37 -3.00
CA GLN A 124 -1.45 13.12 -3.70
C GLN A 124 0.04 12.73 -3.62
N ASP A 125 0.80 13.32 -2.70
CA ASP A 125 2.22 13.02 -2.55
C ASP A 125 2.47 11.55 -2.22
N GLU A 126 1.72 10.99 -1.26
CA GLU A 126 1.82 9.58 -0.89
C GLU A 126 1.39 8.66 -2.05
N THR A 127 0.36 9.06 -2.81
CA THR A 127 -0.09 8.34 -4.02
C THR A 127 1.04 8.26 -5.05
N ASN A 128 1.73 9.37 -5.30
CA ASN A 128 2.84 9.42 -6.26
C ASN A 128 4.06 8.62 -5.77
N LYS A 129 4.40 8.72 -4.47
CA LYS A 129 5.47 7.92 -3.87
C LYS A 129 5.18 6.42 -3.95
N ALA A 130 3.94 6.00 -3.67
CA ALA A 130 3.54 4.60 -3.81
C ALA A 130 3.71 4.09 -5.25
N ILE A 131 3.26 4.86 -6.26
CA ILE A 131 3.46 4.52 -7.67
C ILE A 131 4.95 4.38 -7.98
N GLN A 132 5.78 5.30 -7.49
CA GLN A 132 7.22 5.28 -7.71
C GLN A 132 7.87 4.04 -7.10
N GLU A 133 7.55 3.70 -5.85
CA GLU A 133 8.16 2.54 -5.17
C GLU A 133 7.71 1.21 -5.78
N PHE A 134 6.43 1.07 -6.14
CA PHE A 134 5.98 -0.13 -6.87
C PHE A 134 6.60 -0.23 -8.26
N THR A 135 6.80 0.89 -8.97
CA THR A 135 7.49 0.90 -10.26
C THR A 135 8.93 0.43 -10.12
N ARG A 136 9.67 0.98 -9.14
CA ARG A 136 11.03 0.51 -8.81
C ARG A 136 11.06 -0.97 -8.46
N PHE A 137 10.09 -1.42 -7.67
CA PHE A 137 10.00 -2.84 -7.32
C PHE A 137 9.88 -3.73 -8.58
N VAL A 138 9.02 -3.36 -9.53
CA VAL A 138 8.85 -4.12 -10.79
C VAL A 138 10.13 -4.10 -11.64
N GLU A 139 10.84 -2.96 -11.66
CA GLU A 139 12.10 -2.80 -12.39
C GLU A 139 13.25 -3.61 -11.76
N ASP A 140 13.41 -3.53 -10.42
CA ASP A 140 14.48 -4.18 -9.68
C ASP A 140 14.27 -5.71 -9.55
N TYR A 141 13.01 -6.15 -9.45
CA TYR A 141 12.63 -7.55 -9.17
C TYR A 141 11.61 -8.12 -10.17
N PRO A 142 11.88 -8.10 -11.49
CA PRO A 142 10.90 -8.47 -12.54
C PRO A 142 10.46 -9.94 -12.50
N ARG A 143 11.14 -10.78 -11.73
CA ARG A 143 10.82 -12.22 -11.58
C ARG A 143 10.13 -12.53 -10.25
N SER A 144 9.83 -11.54 -9.42
CA SER A 144 9.12 -11.72 -8.15
C SER A 144 7.66 -12.08 -8.39
N ASP A 145 7.13 -12.98 -7.58
CA ASP A 145 5.70 -13.35 -7.60
C ASP A 145 4.78 -12.16 -7.25
N LEU A 146 5.33 -11.10 -6.61
CA LEU A 146 4.61 -9.89 -6.23
C LEU A 146 4.48 -8.85 -7.36
N VAL A 147 5.06 -9.11 -8.55
CA VAL A 147 4.98 -8.18 -9.71
C VAL A 147 3.52 -7.94 -10.14
N GLY A 148 2.70 -8.99 -10.10
CA GLY A 148 1.27 -8.88 -10.41
C GLY A 148 0.55 -7.93 -9.46
N ASP A 149 0.79 -8.08 -8.17
CA ASP A 149 0.20 -7.24 -7.12
C ASP A 149 0.68 -5.79 -7.22
N ALA A 150 1.98 -5.57 -7.43
CA ALA A 150 2.55 -4.24 -7.63
C ALA A 150 1.91 -3.51 -8.82
N ASN A 151 1.75 -4.20 -9.96
CA ASN A 151 1.10 -3.63 -11.14
C ASN A 151 -0.39 -3.31 -10.88
N ALA A 152 -1.09 -4.15 -10.13
CA ALA A 152 -2.48 -3.89 -9.72
C ALA A 152 -2.57 -2.64 -8.83
N ARG A 153 -1.64 -2.46 -7.87
CA ARG A 153 -1.55 -1.24 -7.04
C ARG A 153 -1.26 0.01 -7.86
N ILE A 154 -0.30 -0.08 -8.80
CA ILE A 154 0.01 1.04 -9.71
C ILE A 154 -1.22 1.44 -10.51
N LEU A 155 -1.96 0.47 -11.04
CA LEU A 155 -3.17 0.74 -11.83
C LEU A 155 -4.27 1.39 -10.99
N ASP A 156 -4.51 0.89 -9.76
CA ASP A 156 -5.48 1.48 -8.83
C ASP A 156 -5.12 2.93 -8.48
N LEU A 157 -3.85 3.19 -8.12
CA LEU A 157 -3.38 4.53 -7.78
C LEU A 157 -3.48 5.50 -8.98
N LYS A 158 -3.10 5.06 -10.19
CA LYS A 158 -3.27 5.83 -11.42
C LYS A 158 -4.74 6.12 -11.70
N ASN A 159 -5.62 5.15 -11.46
CA ASN A 159 -7.07 5.35 -11.59
C ASN A 159 -7.58 6.41 -10.60
N ARG A 160 -7.14 6.37 -9.34
CA ARG A 160 -7.50 7.39 -8.34
C ARG A 160 -7.07 8.79 -8.78
N LEU A 161 -5.83 8.97 -9.27
CA LEU A 161 -5.34 10.26 -9.79
C LEU A 161 -6.19 10.76 -10.97
N ALA A 162 -6.59 9.86 -11.86
CA ALA A 162 -7.35 10.22 -13.05
C ALA A 162 -8.82 10.59 -12.76
N LEU A 163 -9.42 10.04 -11.69
CA LEU A 163 -10.84 10.27 -11.37
C LEU A 163 -11.18 11.75 -11.15
N LYS A 164 -10.28 12.52 -10.54
CA LYS A 164 -10.45 13.97 -10.36
C LYS A 164 -10.54 14.70 -11.70
N ASP A 165 -9.66 14.36 -12.63
CA ASP A 165 -9.62 14.97 -13.96
C ASP A 165 -10.85 14.57 -14.78
N VAL A 166 -11.35 13.35 -14.64
CA VAL A 166 -12.62 12.89 -15.24
C VAL A 166 -13.78 13.74 -14.74
N GLU A 167 -13.86 14.01 -13.44
CA GLU A 167 -14.92 14.84 -12.87
C GLU A 167 -14.87 16.28 -13.45
N ILE A 168 -13.66 16.84 -13.58
CA ILE A 168 -13.44 18.15 -14.21
C ILE A 168 -13.92 18.13 -15.68
N ALA A 169 -13.55 17.09 -16.46
CA ALA A 169 -13.98 16.95 -17.85
C ALA A 169 -15.52 16.87 -17.99
N HIS A 170 -16.18 16.12 -17.10
CA HIS A 170 -17.64 16.06 -17.04
C HIS A 170 -18.28 17.42 -16.74
N ASN A 171 -17.72 18.17 -15.79
CA ASN A 171 -18.20 19.49 -15.40
C ASN A 171 -18.05 20.51 -16.54
N TYR A 172 -16.91 20.56 -17.24
CA TYR A 172 -16.74 21.38 -18.43
C TYR A 172 -17.79 21.05 -19.51
N LEU A 173 -18.03 19.76 -19.76
CA LEU A 173 -19.03 19.35 -20.74
C LEU A 173 -20.46 19.75 -20.33
N LYS A 174 -20.79 19.66 -19.04
CA LYS A 174 -22.07 20.09 -18.47
C LYS A 174 -22.28 21.60 -18.65
N TRP A 175 -21.26 22.41 -18.43
CA TRP A 175 -21.30 23.87 -18.55
C TRP A 175 -21.22 24.36 -19.99
N GLY A 176 -21.01 23.47 -20.97
CA GLY A 176 -20.96 23.82 -22.39
C GLY A 176 -19.56 24.15 -22.90
N TYR A 177 -18.53 24.06 -22.09
CA TYR A 177 -17.13 24.26 -22.49
C TYR A 177 -16.58 23.00 -23.20
N VAL A 178 -17.08 22.78 -24.43
CA VAL A 178 -16.85 21.53 -25.19
C VAL A 178 -15.37 21.31 -25.48
N THR A 179 -14.62 22.36 -25.85
CA THR A 179 -13.19 22.28 -26.14
C THR A 179 -12.38 21.90 -24.90
N SER A 180 -12.67 22.53 -23.74
CA SER A 180 -11.99 22.21 -22.48
C SER A 180 -12.29 20.78 -22.05
N ALA A 181 -13.56 20.34 -22.14
CA ALA A 181 -13.93 18.97 -21.82
C ALA A 181 -13.19 17.94 -22.68
N LYS A 182 -13.01 18.24 -23.98
CA LYS A 182 -12.24 17.41 -24.90
C LYS A 182 -10.78 17.31 -24.46
N LEU A 183 -10.15 18.46 -24.23
CA LEU A 183 -8.73 18.54 -23.88
C LEU A 183 -8.42 17.74 -22.60
N TYR A 184 -9.24 17.92 -21.54
CA TYR A 184 -9.08 17.15 -20.30
C TYR A 184 -9.29 15.65 -20.52
N ALA A 185 -10.31 15.26 -21.28
CA ALA A 185 -10.58 13.85 -21.53
C ALA A 185 -9.49 13.17 -22.38
N GLU A 186 -8.96 13.85 -23.40
CA GLU A 186 -7.84 13.35 -24.20
C GLU A 186 -6.56 13.18 -23.35
N ALA A 187 -6.25 14.18 -22.50
CA ALA A 187 -5.11 14.09 -21.58
C ALA A 187 -5.21 12.90 -20.59
N ILE A 188 -6.42 12.58 -20.11
CA ILE A 188 -6.64 11.42 -19.24
C ILE A 188 -6.35 10.11 -19.99
N VAL A 189 -6.87 9.96 -21.21
CA VAL A 189 -6.66 8.76 -22.03
C VAL A 189 -5.18 8.54 -22.33
N GLU A 190 -4.44 9.62 -22.58
CA GLU A 190 -3.00 9.60 -22.86
C GLU A 190 -2.19 9.27 -21.60
N LYS A 191 -2.46 9.94 -20.49
CA LYS A 191 -1.66 9.87 -19.26
C LYS A 191 -1.94 8.62 -18.43
N PHE A 192 -3.19 8.12 -18.46
CA PHE A 192 -3.65 7.03 -17.58
C PHE A 192 -4.26 5.86 -18.37
N PRO A 193 -3.54 5.30 -19.38
CA PRO A 193 -4.08 4.22 -20.20
C PRO A 193 -4.38 2.99 -19.34
N GLY A 194 -5.44 2.26 -19.71
CA GLY A 194 -5.85 1.03 -19.03
C GLY A 194 -6.61 1.23 -17.72
N THR A 195 -6.85 2.48 -17.29
CA THR A 195 -7.65 2.79 -16.09
C THR A 195 -9.15 2.88 -16.42
N GLU A 196 -10.01 2.65 -15.42
CA GLU A 196 -11.45 2.90 -15.54
C GLU A 196 -11.74 4.38 -15.85
N ALA A 197 -10.96 5.27 -15.29
CA ALA A 197 -11.03 6.71 -15.56
C ALA A 197 -10.76 7.02 -17.04
N ALA A 198 -9.83 6.33 -17.70
CA ALA A 198 -9.60 6.49 -19.13
C ALA A 198 -10.81 6.03 -19.97
N LEU A 199 -11.48 4.95 -19.57
CA LEU A 199 -12.73 4.49 -20.22
C LEU A 199 -13.87 5.53 -20.05
N GLU A 200 -14.02 6.10 -18.86
CA GLU A 200 -14.99 7.19 -18.63
C GLU A 200 -14.60 8.44 -19.44
N ALA A 201 -13.31 8.77 -19.57
CA ALA A 201 -12.85 9.88 -20.41
C ALA A 201 -13.13 9.65 -21.90
N GLN A 202 -12.97 8.43 -22.42
CA GLN A 202 -13.39 8.07 -23.78
C GLN A 202 -14.90 8.30 -23.99
N TYR A 203 -15.71 7.97 -22.98
CA TYR A 203 -17.15 8.29 -23.02
C TYR A 203 -17.40 9.81 -23.05
N VAL A 204 -16.61 10.62 -22.31
CA VAL A 204 -16.71 12.08 -22.39
C VAL A 204 -16.36 12.58 -23.79
N ILE A 205 -15.34 12.02 -24.45
CA ILE A 205 -14.96 12.37 -25.83
C ILE A 205 -16.12 12.07 -26.80
N ALA A 206 -16.75 10.92 -26.68
CA ALA A 206 -17.93 10.58 -27.50
C ALA A 206 -19.08 11.60 -27.29
N ARG A 207 -19.34 12.01 -26.03
CA ARG A 207 -20.34 13.04 -25.72
C ARG A 207 -19.96 14.42 -26.27
N VAL A 208 -18.70 14.77 -26.29
CA VAL A 208 -18.17 15.99 -26.94
C VAL A 208 -18.49 15.98 -28.42
N LYS A 209 -18.22 14.88 -29.13
CA LYS A 209 -18.55 14.71 -30.55
C LYS A 209 -20.05 14.87 -30.81
N VAL A 210 -20.90 14.31 -29.96
CA VAL A 210 -22.36 14.51 -30.05
C VAL A 210 -22.74 15.99 -29.94
N LYS A 211 -22.17 16.71 -28.98
CA LYS A 211 -22.43 18.16 -28.82
C LYS A 211 -21.92 18.97 -30.01
N SER A 212 -20.83 18.56 -30.63
CA SER A 212 -20.24 19.18 -31.82
C SER A 212 -20.95 18.74 -33.14
N LYS A 213 -22.03 17.95 -33.06
CA LYS A 213 -22.78 17.40 -34.19
C LYS A 213 -22.02 16.40 -35.07
N ASP A 214 -20.86 15.90 -34.60
CA ASP A 214 -20.13 14.79 -35.22
C ASP A 214 -20.71 13.45 -34.72
N LEU A 215 -21.94 13.15 -35.23
CA LEU A 215 -22.65 11.95 -34.78
C LEU A 215 -21.98 10.64 -35.24
N GLN A 216 -21.39 10.64 -36.45
CA GLN A 216 -20.70 9.45 -36.96
C GLN A 216 -19.43 9.16 -36.16
N GLY A 217 -18.62 10.17 -35.86
CA GLY A 217 -17.43 10.03 -35.03
C GLY A 217 -17.79 9.59 -33.60
N ALA A 218 -18.90 10.11 -33.05
CA ALA A 218 -19.40 9.67 -31.74
C ALA A 218 -19.83 8.19 -31.75
N LEU A 219 -20.51 7.73 -32.80
CA LEU A 219 -20.95 6.34 -32.93
C LEU A 219 -19.77 5.38 -33.03
N ASN A 220 -18.74 5.76 -33.76
CA ASN A 220 -17.49 4.98 -33.86
C ASN A 220 -16.80 4.82 -32.50
N ASP A 221 -16.64 5.93 -31.76
CA ASP A 221 -16.03 5.89 -30.43
C ASP A 221 -16.82 5.03 -29.45
N LEU A 222 -18.17 5.17 -29.45
CA LEU A 222 -19.05 4.39 -28.59
C LEU A 222 -19.01 2.89 -28.91
N THR A 223 -18.90 2.54 -30.20
CA THR A 223 -18.78 1.14 -30.64
C THR A 223 -17.47 0.52 -30.16
N LEU A 224 -16.34 1.25 -30.29
CA LEU A 224 -15.03 0.81 -29.79
C LEU A 224 -15.06 0.65 -28.26
N LEU A 225 -15.66 1.61 -27.56
CA LEU A 225 -15.78 1.58 -26.11
C LEU A 225 -16.68 0.43 -25.62
N ALA A 226 -17.76 0.13 -26.33
CA ALA A 226 -18.67 -0.97 -25.99
C ALA A 226 -18.00 -2.37 -26.11
N GLY A 227 -16.93 -2.49 -26.90
CA GLY A 227 -16.14 -3.71 -27.01
C GLY A 227 -15.15 -3.95 -25.87
N GLN A 228 -15.03 -3.01 -24.92
CA GLN A 228 -14.14 -3.11 -23.78
C GLN A 228 -14.86 -3.64 -22.53
N ASP A 229 -14.10 -4.08 -21.54
CA ASP A 229 -14.64 -4.53 -20.24
C ASP A 229 -15.05 -3.31 -19.41
N LEU A 230 -16.33 -2.95 -19.48
CA LEU A 230 -16.88 -1.76 -18.84
C LEU A 230 -17.58 -2.12 -17.53
N LEU A 231 -17.37 -1.30 -16.50
CA LEU A 231 -18.21 -1.34 -15.31
C LEU A 231 -19.71 -1.16 -15.67
N PRO A 232 -20.63 -1.81 -14.95
CA PRO A 232 -22.06 -1.81 -15.28
C PRO A 232 -22.65 -0.41 -15.46
N LYS A 233 -22.22 0.57 -14.66
CA LYS A 233 -22.67 1.96 -14.72
C LYS A 233 -22.27 2.65 -16.03
N LEU A 234 -21.03 2.50 -16.45
CA LEU A 234 -20.52 3.08 -17.69
C LEU A 234 -21.12 2.36 -18.90
N LYS A 235 -21.19 1.03 -18.85
CA LYS A 235 -21.81 0.21 -19.90
C LYS A 235 -23.24 0.66 -20.20
N LYS A 236 -24.05 0.92 -19.18
CA LYS A 236 -25.42 1.44 -19.33
C LYS A 236 -25.42 2.80 -20.04
N LYS A 237 -24.56 3.74 -19.61
CA LYS A 237 -24.44 5.07 -20.24
C LYS A 237 -24.04 4.98 -21.71
N VAL A 238 -23.11 4.10 -22.06
CA VAL A 238 -22.64 3.86 -23.44
C VAL A 238 -23.78 3.37 -24.30
N ILE A 239 -24.53 2.36 -23.86
CA ILE A 239 -25.67 1.80 -24.59
C ILE A 239 -26.75 2.88 -24.84
N GLU A 240 -27.14 3.62 -23.80
CA GLU A 240 -28.16 4.67 -23.90
C GLU A 240 -27.77 5.76 -24.91
N LEU A 241 -26.51 6.20 -24.87
CA LEU A 241 -25.99 7.22 -25.79
C LEU A 241 -25.90 6.68 -27.23
N THR A 242 -25.46 5.44 -27.41
CA THR A 242 -25.38 4.78 -28.73
C THR A 242 -26.77 4.75 -29.40
N VAL A 243 -27.80 4.30 -28.69
CA VAL A 243 -29.19 4.26 -29.22
C VAL A 243 -29.68 5.66 -29.61
N LYS A 244 -29.37 6.66 -28.79
CA LYS A 244 -29.73 8.05 -29.09
C LYS A 244 -29.04 8.57 -30.36
N VAL A 245 -27.74 8.36 -30.48
CA VAL A 245 -26.95 8.80 -31.65
C VAL A 245 -27.43 8.12 -32.93
N GLN A 246 -27.73 6.82 -32.89
CA GLN A 246 -28.28 6.09 -34.03
C GLN A 246 -29.65 6.66 -34.51
N LYS A 247 -30.55 6.96 -33.57
CA LYS A 247 -31.83 7.62 -33.90
C LYS A 247 -31.64 8.99 -34.54
N ASP A 248 -30.66 9.77 -34.04
CA ASP A 248 -30.40 11.13 -34.56
C ASP A 248 -29.73 11.09 -35.95
N LEU A 249 -28.96 10.04 -36.25
CA LEU A 249 -28.41 9.79 -37.60
C LEU A 249 -29.49 9.41 -38.62
N GLN A 250 -30.54 8.66 -38.21
CA GLN A 250 -31.64 8.23 -39.08
C GLN A 250 -32.63 9.37 -39.44
N LYS A 251 -32.61 10.48 -38.69
CA LYS A 251 -33.45 11.65 -38.91
C LYS A 251 -32.87 12.67 -39.88
N LYS A 252 -31.61 12.51 -40.25
CA LYS A 252 -30.92 13.34 -41.25
C LYS A 252 -31.02 12.74 -42.65
#